data_5f2e1fa5d726fa5541048d5299fbeb53
#
_entry.id   5f2e1fa5d726fa5541048d5299fbeb53
#
_cell.length_a   1.000
_cell.length_b   1.000
_cell.length_c   1.000
_cell.angle_alpha   90.00
_cell.angle_beta   90.00
_cell.angle_gamma   90.00
#
_symmetry.space_group_name_H-M   'P 1'
#
loop_
_entity.id
_entity.type
_entity.pdbx_description
1 polymer ?
#
loop_
_entity_poly.entity_id
_entity_poly.type
_entity_poly.pdbx_seq_one_letter_code
_entity_poly.pdbx_strand_id
1 'polypeptide(L)'
;MATTVNAGARLDRLPISSFHYRIFWLVGAGMFFDGYDLYVAGGVLADVIHTHFSTLPQNLKFLSLTFVGMTLGALITGFVGDALGRRFTYQINLLIFGLASLAAAFAQNMDQLIVCRFVQGLGLGAEIVVGYSTLTEFVPPKTRGRWLSFMAFIVVAGFPATAILSYLIIPNFGWRPMFVIAGIGSLIVWYLRKRLPESPRWLESKDRTAEAATLLQAIEKEVAPAGGLPAPAMAAAVAPVPASAMLKPPILQSMIVGSWALVTINTLIFGFVIFLPQFFLRQGLTITNSLAYTLVLSAASLIGCAIGAYTADFIGRRWTIIGASIAAIVFGWFYARFNAASDPAAVLSVGFVLIVAIYVLTAVLFGVYTPELFPTEIRLRANGICNTIGRGATVVSPFVVGFLMVHYHLPGVLWLMIALLVVQIVLVFAWGVEPRNRTLEDVAAQAS
;
A
#
# COMPACT_ATOMS: atom_id res chain seq x y z
N MET A 1 -43.02 -4.12 -1.87
CA MET A 1 -41.95 -3.65 -0.95
C MET A 1 -40.82 -4.68 -1.04
N ALA A 2 -39.67 -4.31 -1.59
CA ALA A 2 -38.50 -5.21 -1.56
C ALA A 2 -38.11 -5.41 -0.10
N THR A 3 -38.09 -6.66 0.35
CA THR A 3 -37.64 -6.99 1.69
C THR A 3 -36.13 -6.73 1.77
N THR A 4 -35.75 -5.62 2.42
CA THR A 4 -34.33 -5.31 2.65
C THR A 4 -33.72 -6.39 3.50
N VAL A 5 -32.68 -7.07 2.97
CA VAL A 5 -31.98 -8.17 3.65
C VAL A 5 -31.14 -7.68 4.81
N ASN A 6 -30.85 -6.36 4.81
CA ASN A 6 -29.98 -5.67 5.77
C ASN A 6 -28.62 -6.36 5.94
N ALA A 7 -27.98 -6.64 4.80
CA ALA A 7 -26.73 -7.39 4.75
C ALA A 7 -25.62 -6.75 5.61
N GLY A 8 -25.58 -5.42 5.63
CA GLY A 8 -24.64 -4.67 6.44
C GLY A 8 -24.75 -5.01 7.92
N ALA A 9 -25.92 -4.80 8.50
CA ALA A 9 -26.15 -5.03 9.93
C ALA A 9 -26.02 -6.52 10.33
N ARG A 10 -26.37 -7.43 9.41
CA ARG A 10 -26.21 -8.88 9.63
C ARG A 10 -24.75 -9.30 9.66
N LEU A 11 -23.90 -8.75 8.79
CA LEU A 11 -22.46 -9.00 8.82
C LEU A 11 -21.79 -8.33 10.03
N ASP A 12 -22.18 -7.09 10.37
CA ASP A 12 -21.55 -6.31 11.44
C ASP A 12 -21.77 -6.91 12.85
N ARG A 13 -22.82 -7.72 13.04
CA ARG A 13 -23.11 -8.42 14.31
C ARG A 13 -22.35 -9.74 14.49
N LEU A 14 -21.67 -10.24 13.46
CA LEU A 14 -21.00 -11.54 13.53
C LEU A 14 -19.81 -11.50 14.50
N PRO A 15 -19.64 -12.50 15.36
CA PRO A 15 -18.42 -12.66 16.14
C PRO A 15 -17.26 -13.08 15.23
N ILE A 16 -16.03 -12.68 15.60
CA ILE A 16 -14.83 -13.12 14.88
C ILE A 16 -14.68 -14.64 14.97
N SER A 17 -14.47 -15.28 13.83
CA SER A 17 -14.47 -16.73 13.70
C SER A 17 -13.48 -17.19 12.61
N SER A 18 -13.34 -18.50 12.41
CA SER A 18 -12.55 -19.12 11.34
C SER A 18 -12.90 -18.60 9.94
N PHE A 19 -14.18 -18.24 9.70
CA PHE A 19 -14.63 -17.60 8.48
C PHE A 19 -13.87 -16.31 8.17
N HIS A 20 -13.75 -15.41 9.16
CA HIS A 20 -13.05 -14.13 9.01
C HIS A 20 -11.54 -14.33 8.76
N TYR A 21 -10.91 -15.27 9.48
CA TYR A 21 -9.49 -15.61 9.25
C TYR A 21 -9.27 -16.20 7.86
N ARG A 22 -10.19 -17.05 7.37
CA ARG A 22 -10.11 -17.61 6.02
C ARG A 22 -10.16 -16.49 4.96
N ILE A 23 -11.10 -15.55 5.07
CA ILE A 23 -11.17 -14.40 4.16
C ILE A 23 -9.89 -13.57 4.26
N PHE A 24 -9.44 -13.26 5.47
CA PHE A 24 -8.24 -12.47 5.71
C PHE A 24 -7.00 -13.08 5.03
N TRP A 25 -6.75 -14.36 5.23
CA TRP A 25 -5.59 -15.01 4.63
C TRP A 25 -5.70 -15.16 3.11
N LEU A 26 -6.88 -15.42 2.58
CA LEU A 26 -7.07 -15.47 1.13
C LEU A 26 -6.88 -14.09 0.47
N VAL A 27 -7.37 -13.02 1.09
CA VAL A 27 -7.12 -11.65 0.61
C VAL A 27 -5.67 -11.27 0.86
N GLY A 28 -5.14 -11.56 2.04
CA GLY A 28 -3.78 -11.24 2.45
C GLY A 28 -2.71 -11.89 1.59
N ALA A 29 -2.94 -13.13 1.13
CA ALA A 29 -2.01 -13.80 0.22
C ALA A 29 -1.84 -13.05 -1.12
N GLY A 30 -2.91 -12.48 -1.70
CA GLY A 30 -2.77 -11.64 -2.89
C GLY A 30 -2.07 -10.33 -2.58
N MET A 31 -2.49 -9.66 -1.51
CA MET A 31 -1.85 -8.42 -1.05
C MET A 31 -0.36 -8.60 -0.74
N PHE A 32 0.06 -9.80 -0.29
CA PHE A 32 1.47 -10.14 -0.13
C PHE A 32 2.20 -10.15 -1.47
N PHE A 33 1.63 -10.77 -2.51
CA PHE A 33 2.24 -10.77 -3.84
C PHE A 33 2.24 -9.38 -4.49
N ASP A 34 1.28 -8.52 -4.15
CA ASP A 34 1.32 -7.10 -4.54
C ASP A 34 2.51 -6.39 -3.89
N GLY A 35 2.70 -6.56 -2.57
CA GLY A 35 3.87 -6.07 -1.86
C GLY A 35 5.17 -6.63 -2.42
N TYR A 36 5.23 -7.94 -2.66
CA TYR A 36 6.36 -8.59 -3.30
C TYR A 36 6.71 -7.94 -4.64
N ASP A 37 5.73 -7.76 -5.53
CA ASP A 37 5.96 -7.22 -6.87
C ASP A 37 6.35 -5.74 -6.88
N LEU A 38 5.85 -4.96 -5.95
CA LEU A 38 6.28 -3.57 -5.78
C LEU A 38 7.77 -3.47 -5.44
N TYR A 39 8.25 -4.31 -4.52
CA TYR A 39 9.63 -4.26 -4.05
C TYR A 39 10.61 -5.06 -4.92
N VAL A 40 10.13 -6.05 -5.70
CA VAL A 40 10.98 -6.81 -6.63
C VAL A 40 11.68 -5.91 -7.64
N ALA A 41 11.06 -4.79 -7.98
CA ALA A 41 11.62 -3.80 -8.90
C ALA A 41 13.02 -3.35 -8.47
N GLY A 42 13.31 -3.21 -7.18
CA GLY A 42 14.61 -2.78 -6.69
C GLY A 42 15.75 -3.71 -7.10
N GLY A 43 15.62 -5.00 -6.79
CA GLY A 43 16.62 -6.01 -7.15
C GLY A 43 16.72 -6.24 -8.67
N VAL A 44 15.57 -6.32 -9.35
CA VAL A 44 15.53 -6.48 -10.81
C VAL A 44 16.21 -5.32 -11.52
N LEU A 45 15.87 -4.07 -11.16
CA LEU A 45 16.45 -2.89 -11.82
C LEU A 45 17.96 -2.74 -11.54
N ALA A 46 18.45 -3.24 -10.42
CA ALA A 46 19.88 -3.31 -10.15
C ALA A 46 20.58 -4.32 -11.08
N ASP A 47 19.98 -5.50 -11.28
CA ASP A 47 20.57 -6.53 -12.13
C ASP A 47 20.50 -6.20 -13.62
N VAL A 48 19.35 -5.69 -14.12
CA VAL A 48 19.23 -5.34 -15.56
C VAL A 48 20.16 -4.19 -15.98
N ILE A 49 20.51 -3.27 -15.06
CA ILE A 49 21.50 -2.23 -15.35
C ILE A 49 22.92 -2.79 -15.24
N HIS A 50 23.18 -3.67 -14.28
CA HIS A 50 24.47 -4.33 -14.11
C HIS A 50 24.83 -5.24 -15.29
N THR A 51 23.84 -5.94 -15.83
CA THR A 51 24.01 -6.84 -17.00
C THR A 51 23.89 -6.13 -18.35
N HIS A 52 23.80 -4.80 -18.37
CA HIS A 52 23.59 -3.98 -19.58
C HIS A 52 22.33 -4.35 -20.39
N PHE A 53 21.37 -5.01 -19.78
CA PHE A 53 20.07 -5.29 -20.38
C PHE A 53 19.20 -4.02 -20.50
N SER A 54 19.43 -3.04 -19.63
CA SER A 54 18.72 -1.76 -19.61
C SER A 54 19.64 -0.56 -19.42
N THR A 55 19.07 0.61 -19.66
CA THR A 55 19.65 1.92 -19.35
C THR A 55 18.89 2.59 -18.23
N LEU A 56 19.51 3.59 -17.57
CA LEU A 56 18.82 4.34 -16.51
C LEU A 56 17.48 4.95 -16.98
N PRO A 57 17.39 5.63 -18.17
CA PRO A 57 16.11 6.13 -18.65
C PRO A 57 15.04 5.05 -18.84
N GLN A 58 15.42 3.85 -19.27
CA GLN A 58 14.50 2.71 -19.38
C GLN A 58 14.03 2.22 -18.00
N ASN A 59 14.92 2.18 -17.00
CA ASN A 59 14.56 1.84 -15.63
C ASN A 59 13.54 2.83 -15.03
N LEU A 60 13.70 4.13 -15.33
CA LEU A 60 12.75 5.14 -14.90
C LEU A 60 11.38 4.96 -15.56
N LYS A 61 11.35 4.67 -16.87
CA LYS A 61 10.12 4.35 -17.61
C LYS A 61 9.44 3.08 -17.06
N PHE A 62 10.21 2.05 -16.72
CA PHE A 62 9.70 0.82 -16.11
C PHE A 62 8.92 1.11 -14.85
N LEU A 63 9.48 1.88 -13.90
CA LEU A 63 8.77 2.25 -12.67
C LEU A 63 7.57 3.15 -12.95
N SER A 64 7.77 4.22 -13.72
CA SER A 64 6.70 5.18 -14.01
C SER A 64 5.49 4.52 -14.69
N LEU A 65 5.71 3.70 -15.73
CA LEU A 65 4.62 3.01 -16.43
C LEU A 65 3.95 1.96 -15.57
N THR A 66 4.67 1.31 -14.65
CA THR A 66 4.04 0.45 -13.63
C THR A 66 3.03 1.26 -12.81
N PHE A 67 3.42 2.44 -12.31
CA PHE A 67 2.53 3.29 -11.51
C PHE A 67 1.39 3.90 -12.31
N VAL A 68 1.59 4.24 -13.59
CA VAL A 68 0.49 4.60 -14.50
C VAL A 68 -0.51 3.45 -14.60
N GLY A 69 -0.02 2.23 -14.84
CA GLY A 69 -0.84 1.02 -14.85
C GLY A 69 -1.63 0.85 -13.55
N MET A 70 -0.98 1.00 -12.39
CA MET A 70 -1.64 0.91 -11.08
C MET A 70 -2.74 1.96 -10.89
N THR A 71 -2.49 3.19 -11.33
CA THR A 71 -3.49 4.27 -11.24
C THR A 71 -4.70 3.96 -12.11
N LEU A 72 -4.47 3.56 -13.36
CA LEU A 72 -5.54 3.17 -14.28
C LEU A 72 -6.28 1.92 -13.81
N GLY A 73 -5.56 0.91 -13.33
CA GLY A 73 -6.13 -0.31 -12.77
C GLY A 73 -7.04 -0.03 -11.58
N ALA A 74 -6.63 0.83 -10.66
CA ALA A 74 -7.44 1.25 -9.52
C ALA A 74 -8.72 1.99 -9.95
N LEU A 75 -8.61 2.88 -10.95
CA LEU A 75 -9.77 3.60 -11.50
C LEU A 75 -10.76 2.64 -12.20
N ILE A 76 -10.27 1.82 -13.11
CA ILE A 76 -11.09 0.84 -13.84
C ILE A 76 -11.80 -0.10 -12.87
N THR A 77 -11.08 -0.57 -11.87
CA THR A 77 -11.61 -1.51 -10.87
C THR A 77 -12.72 -0.92 -10.01
N GLY A 78 -12.68 0.38 -9.71
CA GLY A 78 -13.78 1.05 -9.03
C GLY A 78 -15.09 0.86 -9.80
N PHE A 79 -15.09 1.06 -11.12
CA PHE A 79 -16.28 0.89 -11.96
C PHE A 79 -16.63 -0.60 -12.19
N VAL A 80 -15.63 -1.42 -12.50
CA VAL A 80 -15.82 -2.85 -12.79
C VAL A 80 -16.30 -3.61 -11.54
N GLY A 81 -15.73 -3.31 -10.37
CA GLY A 81 -16.09 -3.94 -9.10
C GLY A 81 -17.51 -3.60 -8.65
N ASP A 82 -17.97 -2.39 -8.97
CA ASP A 82 -19.35 -2.00 -8.72
C ASP A 82 -20.32 -2.63 -9.73
N ALA A 83 -19.91 -2.82 -10.97
CA ALA A 83 -20.75 -3.40 -12.03
C ALA A 83 -20.85 -4.92 -11.93
N LEU A 84 -19.73 -5.61 -11.82
CA LEU A 84 -19.60 -7.07 -11.97
C LEU A 84 -19.38 -7.83 -10.66
N GLY A 85 -19.17 -7.14 -9.55
CA GLY A 85 -18.97 -7.73 -8.22
C GLY A 85 -17.51 -7.87 -7.82
N ARG A 86 -17.32 -8.09 -6.51
CA ARG A 86 -15.98 -8.15 -5.91
C ARG A 86 -15.25 -9.42 -6.34
N ARG A 87 -15.96 -10.55 -6.34
CA ARG A 87 -15.40 -11.86 -6.70
C ARG A 87 -14.88 -11.90 -8.14
N PHE A 88 -15.65 -11.40 -9.11
CA PHE A 88 -15.22 -11.35 -10.52
C PHE A 88 -13.98 -10.47 -10.67
N THR A 89 -14.00 -9.29 -10.07
CA THR A 89 -12.92 -8.31 -10.15
C THR A 89 -11.62 -8.87 -9.59
N TYR A 90 -11.65 -9.56 -8.45
CA TYR A 90 -10.48 -10.28 -7.92
C TYR A 90 -9.90 -11.29 -8.88
N GLN A 91 -10.76 -12.09 -9.46
CA GLN A 91 -10.32 -13.19 -10.33
C GLN A 91 -9.61 -12.65 -11.56
N ILE A 92 -10.16 -11.60 -12.19
CA ILE A 92 -9.57 -11.03 -13.40
C ILE A 92 -8.25 -10.32 -13.10
N ASN A 93 -8.17 -9.58 -11.98
CA ASN A 93 -6.98 -8.82 -11.62
C ASN A 93 -5.77 -9.71 -11.30
N LEU A 94 -5.96 -10.77 -10.51
CA LEU A 94 -4.90 -11.73 -10.21
C LEU A 94 -4.49 -12.53 -11.44
N LEU A 95 -5.41 -12.83 -12.35
CA LEU A 95 -5.10 -13.50 -13.59
C LEU A 95 -4.25 -12.59 -14.50
N ILE A 96 -4.65 -11.32 -14.69
CA ILE A 96 -3.88 -10.33 -15.48
C ILE A 96 -2.49 -10.18 -14.88
N PHE A 97 -2.40 -9.96 -13.57
CA PHE A 97 -1.13 -9.80 -12.87
C PHE A 97 -0.24 -11.03 -13.02
N GLY A 98 -0.77 -12.23 -12.76
CA GLY A 98 -0.02 -13.48 -12.82
C GLY A 98 0.51 -13.79 -14.22
N LEU A 99 -0.33 -13.66 -15.23
CA LEU A 99 0.08 -13.90 -16.63
C LEU A 99 1.08 -12.86 -17.10
N ALA A 100 0.89 -11.57 -16.78
CA ALA A 100 1.84 -10.53 -17.13
C ALA A 100 3.19 -10.71 -16.41
N SER A 101 3.20 -11.20 -15.16
CA SER A 101 4.42 -11.56 -14.44
C SER A 101 5.15 -12.70 -15.12
N LEU A 102 4.46 -13.76 -15.51
CA LEU A 102 5.09 -14.85 -16.28
C LEU A 102 5.62 -14.36 -17.62
N ALA A 103 4.87 -13.52 -18.35
CA ALA A 103 5.32 -12.94 -19.62
C ALA A 103 6.58 -12.08 -19.41
N ALA A 104 6.67 -11.32 -18.33
CA ALA A 104 7.85 -10.51 -17.99
C ALA A 104 9.13 -11.36 -17.84
N ALA A 105 9.03 -12.59 -17.33
CA ALA A 105 10.17 -13.49 -17.21
C ALA A 105 10.78 -13.89 -18.57
N PHE A 106 9.97 -13.85 -19.64
CA PHE A 106 10.39 -14.20 -21.00
C PHE A 106 10.76 -12.98 -21.87
N ALA A 107 10.75 -11.78 -21.30
CA ALA A 107 11.10 -10.56 -22.05
C ALA A 107 12.51 -10.64 -22.64
N GLN A 108 12.62 -10.33 -23.94
CA GLN A 108 13.88 -10.35 -24.70
C GLN A 108 14.60 -9.00 -24.66
N ASN A 109 13.88 -7.94 -24.41
CA ASN A 109 14.41 -6.57 -24.31
C ASN A 109 13.65 -5.78 -23.26
N MET A 110 14.20 -4.61 -22.90
CA MET A 110 13.65 -3.78 -21.84
C MET A 110 12.27 -3.21 -22.20
N ASP A 111 11.98 -2.95 -23.47
CA ASP A 111 10.69 -2.39 -23.88
C ASP A 111 9.55 -3.41 -23.68
N GLN A 112 9.79 -4.69 -23.99
CA GLN A 112 8.84 -5.76 -23.68
C GLN A 112 8.61 -5.88 -22.18
N LEU A 113 9.67 -5.79 -21.38
CA LEU A 113 9.58 -5.83 -19.92
C LEU A 113 8.76 -4.65 -19.39
N ILE A 114 8.95 -3.44 -19.93
CA ILE A 114 8.18 -2.25 -19.58
C ILE A 114 6.69 -2.43 -19.89
N VAL A 115 6.34 -2.99 -21.05
CA VAL A 115 4.94 -3.29 -21.41
C VAL A 115 4.34 -4.30 -20.42
N CYS A 116 5.06 -5.38 -20.11
CA CYS A 116 4.61 -6.35 -19.11
C CYS A 116 4.38 -5.67 -17.75
N ARG A 117 5.25 -4.78 -17.33
CA ARG A 117 5.12 -4.02 -16.06
C ARG A 117 3.91 -3.09 -16.05
N PHE A 118 3.61 -2.45 -17.16
CA PHE A 118 2.37 -1.66 -17.27
C PHE A 118 1.13 -2.53 -17.07
N VAL A 119 1.08 -3.70 -17.74
CA VAL A 119 -0.04 -4.64 -17.60
C VAL A 119 -0.11 -5.23 -16.19
N GLN A 120 1.03 -5.58 -15.57
CA GLN A 120 1.09 -5.96 -14.16
C GLN A 120 0.52 -4.86 -13.27
N GLY A 121 0.91 -3.60 -13.53
CA GLY A 121 0.41 -2.44 -12.81
C GLY A 121 -1.11 -2.33 -12.81
N LEU A 122 -1.78 -2.61 -13.94
CA LEU A 122 -3.25 -2.64 -14.01
C LEU A 122 -3.84 -3.62 -12.97
N GLY A 123 -3.28 -4.83 -12.87
CA GLY A 123 -3.70 -5.83 -11.89
C GLY A 123 -3.41 -5.40 -10.45
N LEU A 124 -2.20 -4.91 -10.17
CA LEU A 124 -1.77 -4.47 -8.83
C LEU A 124 -2.64 -3.33 -8.28
N GLY A 125 -2.88 -2.29 -9.09
CA GLY A 125 -3.69 -1.16 -8.66
C GLY A 125 -5.13 -1.55 -8.34
N ALA A 126 -5.67 -2.46 -9.13
CA ALA A 126 -6.98 -3.05 -8.96
C ALA A 126 -7.07 -3.89 -7.66
N GLU A 127 -6.10 -4.74 -7.42
CA GLU A 127 -6.05 -5.67 -6.29
C GLU A 127 -6.06 -4.93 -4.95
N ILE A 128 -5.27 -3.87 -4.80
CA ILE A 128 -5.22 -3.07 -3.58
C ILE A 128 -6.62 -2.51 -3.23
N VAL A 129 -7.33 -1.96 -4.22
CA VAL A 129 -8.67 -1.38 -4.01
C VAL A 129 -9.67 -2.45 -3.59
N VAL A 130 -9.71 -3.57 -4.31
CA VAL A 130 -10.68 -4.64 -4.05
C VAL A 130 -10.33 -5.40 -2.77
N GLY A 131 -9.04 -5.58 -2.47
CA GLY A 131 -8.55 -6.25 -1.25
C GLY A 131 -9.01 -5.56 0.02
N TYR A 132 -8.72 -4.27 0.15
CA TYR A 132 -9.19 -3.49 1.30
C TYR A 132 -10.71 -3.39 1.36
N SER A 133 -11.39 -3.16 0.23
CA SER A 133 -12.86 -3.10 0.16
C SER A 133 -13.49 -4.38 0.68
N THR A 134 -13.07 -5.54 0.18
CA THR A 134 -13.64 -6.82 0.62
C THR A 134 -13.40 -7.07 2.09
N LEU A 135 -12.20 -6.83 2.58
CA LEU A 135 -11.94 -7.01 4.01
C LEU A 135 -12.85 -6.13 4.86
N THR A 136 -13.08 -4.87 4.45
CA THR A 136 -13.99 -3.97 5.17
C THR A 136 -15.44 -4.39 5.12
N GLU A 137 -15.87 -5.08 4.07
CA GLU A 137 -17.24 -5.56 3.91
C GLU A 137 -17.57 -6.76 4.82
N PHE A 138 -16.60 -7.63 5.08
CA PHE A 138 -16.81 -8.84 5.88
C PHE A 138 -16.45 -8.68 7.37
N VAL A 139 -15.50 -7.80 7.72
CA VAL A 139 -15.00 -7.69 9.09
C VAL A 139 -15.88 -6.71 9.92
N PRO A 140 -16.28 -7.11 11.15
CA PRO A 140 -17.07 -6.26 12.03
C PRO A 140 -16.39 -4.91 12.35
N PRO A 141 -17.17 -3.80 12.46
CA PRO A 141 -16.64 -2.45 12.65
C PRO A 141 -15.69 -2.30 13.84
N LYS A 142 -16.00 -2.96 14.96
CA LYS A 142 -15.20 -2.89 16.20
C LYS A 142 -13.75 -3.35 16.05
N THR A 143 -13.47 -4.25 15.14
CA THR A 143 -12.13 -4.83 14.93
C THR A 143 -11.53 -4.47 13.57
N ARG A 144 -12.28 -3.79 12.71
CA ARG A 144 -11.92 -3.49 11.32
C ARG A 144 -10.55 -2.80 11.19
N GLY A 145 -10.30 -1.79 12.03
CA GLY A 145 -9.01 -1.09 12.02
C GLY A 145 -7.82 -2.02 12.25
N ARG A 146 -7.92 -2.94 13.21
CA ARG A 146 -6.87 -3.94 13.50
C ARG A 146 -6.61 -4.85 12.30
N TRP A 147 -7.66 -5.34 11.65
CA TRP A 147 -7.54 -6.21 10.48
C TRP A 147 -6.91 -5.50 9.28
N LEU A 148 -7.28 -4.22 9.05
CA LEU A 148 -6.68 -3.41 8.00
C LEU A 148 -5.20 -3.10 8.27
N SER A 149 -4.83 -2.86 9.53
CA SER A 149 -3.43 -2.69 9.93
C SER A 149 -2.60 -3.97 9.73
N PHE A 150 -3.15 -5.13 10.06
CA PHE A 150 -2.49 -6.41 9.77
C PHE A 150 -2.35 -6.64 8.26
N MET A 151 -3.34 -6.24 7.47
CA MET A 151 -3.25 -6.31 6.00
C MET A 151 -2.11 -5.44 5.47
N ALA A 152 -1.99 -4.20 5.95
CA ALA A 152 -0.88 -3.33 5.58
C ALA A 152 0.48 -3.92 5.96
N PHE A 153 0.57 -4.57 7.12
CA PHE A 153 1.78 -5.28 7.55
C PHE A 153 2.14 -6.44 6.59
N ILE A 154 1.15 -7.20 6.10
CA ILE A 154 1.36 -8.26 5.11
C ILE A 154 1.94 -7.69 3.81
N VAL A 155 1.42 -6.56 3.32
CA VAL A 155 1.96 -5.89 2.12
C VAL A 155 3.43 -5.49 2.32
N VAL A 156 3.74 -4.88 3.47
CA VAL A 156 5.12 -4.45 3.81
C VAL A 156 6.06 -5.65 3.96
N ALA A 157 5.58 -6.80 4.45
CA ALA A 157 6.36 -8.03 4.53
C ALA A 157 6.85 -8.54 3.15
N GLY A 158 6.24 -8.07 2.06
CA GLY A 158 6.74 -8.26 0.71
C GLY A 158 8.16 -7.71 0.51
N PHE A 159 8.57 -6.63 1.20
CA PHE A 159 9.90 -6.05 1.06
C PHE A 159 11.01 -6.98 1.55
N PRO A 160 11.06 -7.43 2.82
CA PRO A 160 12.08 -8.37 3.25
C PRO A 160 11.99 -9.72 2.52
N ALA A 161 10.80 -10.20 2.18
CA ALA A 161 10.65 -11.42 1.39
C ALA A 161 11.31 -11.29 0.02
N THR A 162 11.09 -10.18 -0.67
CA THR A 162 11.70 -9.88 -1.96
C THR A 162 13.21 -9.71 -1.84
N ALA A 163 13.68 -9.03 -0.78
CA ALA A 163 15.11 -8.82 -0.55
C ALA A 163 15.85 -10.14 -0.30
N ILE A 164 15.25 -11.06 0.48
CA ILE A 164 15.78 -12.41 0.70
C ILE A 164 15.90 -13.16 -0.64
N LEU A 165 14.82 -13.21 -1.40
CA LEU A 165 14.80 -13.94 -2.67
C LEU A 165 15.73 -13.29 -3.70
N SER A 166 15.81 -11.97 -3.78
CA SER A 166 16.73 -11.27 -4.66
C SER A 166 18.18 -11.60 -4.32
N TYR A 167 18.54 -11.59 -3.03
CA TYR A 167 19.90 -11.94 -2.59
C TYR A 167 20.29 -13.39 -2.93
N LEU A 168 19.35 -14.34 -2.77
CA LEU A 168 19.60 -15.76 -3.01
C LEU A 168 19.60 -16.13 -4.51
N ILE A 169 18.76 -15.48 -5.30
CA ILE A 169 18.45 -15.89 -6.68
C ILE A 169 19.20 -15.06 -7.70
N ILE A 170 19.19 -13.74 -7.59
CA ILE A 170 19.70 -12.86 -8.65
C ILE A 170 21.18 -13.08 -8.97
N PRO A 171 22.10 -13.22 -7.99
CA PRO A 171 23.51 -13.39 -8.29
C PRO A 171 23.84 -14.64 -9.12
N ASN A 172 23.02 -15.70 -9.02
CA ASN A 172 23.26 -16.98 -9.67
C ASN A 172 22.36 -17.24 -10.89
N PHE A 173 21.14 -16.75 -10.88
CA PHE A 173 20.11 -17.06 -11.88
C PHE A 173 19.55 -15.81 -12.60
N GLY A 174 20.04 -14.62 -12.23
CA GLY A 174 19.55 -13.35 -12.77
C GLY A 174 18.13 -12.99 -12.28
N TRP A 175 17.57 -11.94 -12.85
CA TRP A 175 16.30 -11.34 -12.45
C TRP A 175 15.04 -12.11 -12.87
N ARG A 176 15.11 -12.92 -13.94
CA ARG A 176 13.92 -13.59 -14.52
C ARG A 176 13.14 -14.49 -13.56
N PRO A 177 13.78 -15.32 -12.71
CA PRO A 177 13.04 -16.15 -11.75
C PRO A 177 12.21 -15.37 -10.75
N MET A 178 12.55 -14.11 -10.49
CA MET A 178 11.78 -13.26 -9.57
C MET A 178 10.36 -13.02 -10.09
N PHE A 179 10.20 -12.84 -11.41
CA PHE A 179 8.89 -12.73 -12.05
C PHE A 179 8.15 -14.06 -12.16
N VAL A 180 8.87 -15.16 -12.32
CA VAL A 180 8.26 -16.50 -12.30
C VAL A 180 7.63 -16.78 -10.93
N ILE A 181 8.33 -16.45 -9.84
CA ILE A 181 7.81 -16.60 -8.47
C ILE A 181 6.56 -15.75 -8.27
N ALA A 182 6.59 -14.48 -8.67
CA ALA A 182 5.43 -13.60 -8.61
C ALA A 182 4.24 -14.15 -9.41
N GLY A 183 4.50 -14.61 -10.64
CA GLY A 183 3.48 -15.14 -11.53
C GLY A 183 2.85 -16.43 -11.03
N ILE A 184 3.66 -17.43 -10.67
CA ILE A 184 3.17 -18.70 -10.15
C ILE A 184 2.43 -18.48 -8.82
N GLY A 185 3.03 -17.69 -7.91
CA GLY A 185 2.43 -17.41 -6.61
C GLY A 185 1.05 -16.75 -6.73
N SER A 186 0.93 -15.73 -7.59
CA SER A 186 -0.37 -15.08 -7.83
C SER A 186 -1.40 -15.99 -8.50
N LEU A 187 -1.00 -16.88 -9.42
CA LEU A 187 -1.91 -17.86 -10.02
C LEU A 187 -2.37 -18.92 -9.02
N ILE A 188 -1.51 -19.32 -8.07
CA ILE A 188 -1.93 -20.19 -6.96
C ILE A 188 -2.97 -19.46 -6.10
N VAL A 189 -2.73 -18.22 -5.74
CA VAL A 189 -3.70 -17.41 -4.99
C VAL A 189 -4.99 -17.21 -5.78
N TRP A 190 -4.90 -16.94 -7.07
CA TRP A 190 -6.06 -16.88 -7.96
C TRP A 190 -6.92 -18.14 -7.89
N TYR A 191 -6.30 -19.32 -7.92
CA TYR A 191 -7.01 -20.59 -7.82
C TYR A 191 -7.67 -20.76 -6.43
N LEU A 192 -6.94 -20.47 -5.36
CA LEU A 192 -7.44 -20.57 -3.98
C LEU A 192 -8.62 -19.60 -3.74
N ARG A 193 -8.57 -18.42 -4.31
CA ARG A 193 -9.62 -17.38 -4.16
C ARG A 193 -10.93 -17.71 -4.92
N LYS A 194 -10.97 -18.74 -5.74
CA LYS A 194 -12.27 -19.24 -6.28
C LYS A 194 -13.25 -19.62 -5.18
N ARG A 195 -12.76 -19.90 -3.97
CA ARG A 195 -13.56 -20.23 -2.78
C ARG A 195 -14.06 -19.00 -2.02
N LEU A 196 -13.63 -17.78 -2.38
CA LEU A 196 -14.16 -16.57 -1.76
C LEU A 196 -15.63 -16.37 -2.18
N PRO A 197 -16.53 -16.10 -1.22
CA PRO A 197 -17.90 -15.73 -1.53
C PRO A 197 -17.97 -14.33 -2.16
N GLU A 198 -19.06 -14.04 -2.87
CA GLU A 198 -19.37 -12.67 -3.27
C GLU A 198 -19.78 -11.85 -2.05
N SER A 199 -19.71 -10.52 -2.15
CA SER A 199 -20.14 -9.64 -1.07
C SER A 199 -21.66 -9.61 -0.94
N PRO A 200 -22.24 -9.99 0.22
CA PRO A 200 -23.67 -9.87 0.45
C PRO A 200 -24.17 -8.42 0.37
N ARG A 201 -23.34 -7.43 0.77
CA ARG A 201 -23.66 -5.99 0.66
C ARG A 201 -23.78 -5.56 -0.80
N TRP A 202 -22.90 -6.07 -1.67
CA TRP A 202 -22.95 -5.80 -3.09
C TRP A 202 -24.16 -6.47 -3.73
N LEU A 203 -24.45 -7.73 -3.40
CA LEU A 203 -25.65 -8.43 -3.90
C LEU A 203 -26.93 -7.66 -3.55
N GLU A 204 -27.04 -7.18 -2.30
CA GLU A 204 -28.20 -6.36 -1.88
C GLU A 204 -28.26 -5.03 -2.66
N SER A 205 -27.14 -4.36 -2.91
CA SER A 205 -27.09 -3.11 -3.69
C SER A 205 -27.46 -3.28 -5.18
N LYS A 206 -27.45 -4.52 -5.67
CA LYS A 206 -27.86 -4.92 -7.03
C LYS A 206 -29.24 -5.57 -7.10
N ASP A 207 -30.05 -5.41 -6.05
CA ASP A 207 -31.38 -6.02 -5.92
C ASP A 207 -31.40 -7.56 -6.00
N ARG A 208 -30.22 -8.24 -5.87
CA ARG A 208 -30.07 -9.70 -5.79
C ARG A 208 -30.30 -10.20 -4.37
N THR A 209 -31.42 -9.80 -3.79
CA THR A 209 -31.74 -9.99 -2.37
C THR A 209 -31.87 -11.46 -1.97
N ALA A 210 -32.40 -12.31 -2.83
CA ALA A 210 -32.51 -13.76 -2.58
C ALA A 210 -31.15 -14.44 -2.43
N GLU A 211 -30.19 -14.09 -3.29
CA GLU A 211 -28.83 -14.60 -3.23
C GLU A 211 -28.09 -14.08 -2.00
N ALA A 212 -28.25 -12.77 -1.70
CA ALA A 212 -27.68 -12.16 -0.51
C ALA A 212 -28.21 -12.85 0.77
N ALA A 213 -29.51 -13.12 0.84
CA ALA A 213 -30.13 -13.80 1.99
C ALA A 213 -29.60 -15.23 2.16
N THR A 214 -29.49 -16.00 1.07
CA THR A 214 -28.98 -17.37 1.09
C THR A 214 -27.53 -17.42 1.56
N LEU A 215 -26.69 -16.53 1.01
CA LEU A 215 -25.29 -16.43 1.37
C LEU A 215 -25.10 -16.02 2.84
N LEU A 216 -25.87 -15.02 3.30
CA LEU A 216 -25.85 -14.59 4.71
C LEU A 216 -26.29 -15.71 5.65
N GLN A 217 -27.32 -16.46 5.31
CA GLN A 217 -27.75 -17.61 6.13
C GLN A 217 -26.64 -18.67 6.22
N ALA A 218 -25.92 -18.94 5.13
CA ALA A 218 -24.80 -19.86 5.13
C ALA A 218 -23.65 -19.36 6.03
N ILE A 219 -23.31 -18.07 5.94
CA ILE A 219 -22.28 -17.45 6.77
C ILE A 219 -22.70 -17.46 8.25
N GLU A 220 -23.93 -17.03 8.56
CA GLU A 220 -24.47 -17.02 9.92
C GLU A 220 -24.48 -18.43 10.54
N LYS A 221 -24.85 -19.44 9.77
CA LYS A 221 -24.83 -20.85 10.23
C LYS A 221 -23.40 -21.33 10.54
N GLU A 222 -22.40 -20.91 9.74
CA GLU A 222 -21.00 -21.25 9.97
C GLU A 222 -20.43 -20.55 11.22
N VAL A 223 -20.90 -19.32 11.50
CA VAL A 223 -20.30 -18.44 12.52
C VAL A 223 -21.08 -18.42 13.83
N ALA A 224 -22.36 -18.84 13.82
CA ALA A 224 -23.25 -18.73 14.98
C ALA A 224 -22.70 -19.47 16.22
N PRO A 225 -22.55 -18.76 17.36
CA PRO A 225 -22.23 -19.40 18.63
C PRO A 225 -23.45 -20.20 19.18
N ALA A 226 -23.22 -21.08 20.16
CA ALA A 226 -24.26 -21.91 20.78
C ALA A 226 -25.45 -21.11 21.36
N GLY A 227 -25.24 -19.81 21.68
CA GLY A 227 -26.27 -18.92 22.18
C GLY A 227 -27.02 -18.10 21.12
N GLY A 228 -26.78 -18.35 19.84
CA GLY A 228 -27.37 -17.57 18.73
C GLY A 228 -26.69 -16.22 18.47
N LEU A 229 -27.15 -15.52 17.45
CA LEU A 229 -26.62 -14.20 17.05
C LEU A 229 -27.51 -13.08 17.65
N PRO A 230 -26.92 -11.95 18.07
CA PRO A 230 -27.69 -10.79 18.50
C PRO A 230 -28.58 -10.24 17.37
N ALA A 231 -29.64 -9.50 17.67
CA ALA A 231 -30.47 -8.86 16.65
C ALA A 231 -29.62 -7.87 15.80
N PRO A 232 -29.87 -7.76 14.47
CA PRO A 232 -29.17 -6.77 13.65
C PRO A 232 -29.52 -5.35 14.08
N ALA A 233 -28.53 -4.49 14.26
CA ALA A 233 -28.76 -3.08 14.55
C ALA A 233 -29.26 -2.36 13.28
N MET A 234 -30.29 -1.51 13.40
CA MET A 234 -30.67 -0.65 12.27
C MET A 234 -29.62 0.44 12.10
N ALA A 235 -29.02 0.52 10.90
CA ALA A 235 -28.11 1.60 10.57
C ALA A 235 -28.92 2.92 10.44
N ALA A 236 -28.47 3.97 11.13
CA ALA A 236 -29.00 5.31 10.91
C ALA A 236 -28.65 5.78 9.50
N ALA A 237 -29.61 6.35 8.79
CA ALA A 237 -29.36 6.97 7.49
C ALA A 237 -28.47 8.21 7.69
N VAL A 238 -27.30 8.22 7.07
CA VAL A 238 -26.38 9.35 7.12
C VAL A 238 -26.75 10.31 5.99
N ALA A 239 -26.96 11.60 6.31
CA ALA A 239 -27.32 12.61 5.31
C ALA A 239 -26.13 12.87 4.36
N PRO A 240 -26.35 12.97 3.04
CA PRO A 240 -25.29 13.22 2.08
C PRO A 240 -24.72 14.64 2.24
N VAL A 241 -23.40 14.75 2.43
CA VAL A 241 -22.69 16.03 2.44
C VAL A 241 -22.35 16.43 1.00
N PRO A 242 -22.65 17.70 0.57
CA PRO A 242 -22.38 18.15 -0.78
C PRO A 242 -20.88 18.20 -1.08
N ALA A 243 -20.50 17.90 -2.33
CA ALA A 243 -19.09 17.90 -2.77
C ALA A 243 -18.41 19.27 -2.58
N SER A 244 -19.16 20.36 -2.64
CA SER A 244 -18.65 21.72 -2.42
C SER A 244 -18.11 21.96 -1.00
N ALA A 245 -18.54 21.18 -0.01
CA ALA A 245 -18.01 21.26 1.35
C ALA A 245 -16.51 20.89 1.42
N MET A 246 -16.02 20.06 0.49
CA MET A 246 -14.60 19.68 0.43
C MET A 246 -13.67 20.83 0.04
N LEU A 247 -14.20 21.88 -0.58
CA LEU A 247 -13.43 23.06 -0.99
C LEU A 247 -13.39 24.15 0.09
N LYS A 248 -14.08 23.94 1.20
CA LYS A 248 -14.10 24.89 2.32
C LYS A 248 -13.06 24.52 3.38
N PRO A 249 -12.37 25.51 4.02
CA PRO A 249 -11.65 25.23 5.23
C PRO A 249 -12.64 24.75 6.30
N PRO A 250 -12.29 23.80 7.11
CA PRO A 250 -11.00 23.11 7.35
C PRO A 250 -10.84 21.79 6.58
N ILE A 251 -11.86 21.30 5.87
CA ILE A 251 -11.77 20.04 5.11
C ILE A 251 -10.68 20.16 4.03
N LEU A 252 -10.61 21.31 3.35
CA LEU A 252 -9.56 21.58 2.38
C LEU A 252 -8.15 21.50 3.00
N GLN A 253 -7.96 22.04 4.22
CA GLN A 253 -6.69 21.97 4.95
C GLN A 253 -6.33 20.51 5.24
N SER A 254 -7.27 19.71 5.73
CA SER A 254 -7.08 18.28 5.95
C SER A 254 -6.76 17.52 4.65
N MET A 255 -7.37 17.91 3.52
CA MET A 255 -7.03 17.34 2.20
C MET A 255 -5.62 17.71 1.75
N ILE A 256 -5.17 18.93 1.99
CA ILE A 256 -3.79 19.35 1.68
C ILE A 256 -2.81 18.55 2.53
N VAL A 257 -3.03 18.44 3.85
CA VAL A 257 -2.19 17.65 4.75
C VAL A 257 -2.15 16.19 4.33
N GLY A 258 -3.29 15.56 4.09
CA GLY A 258 -3.38 14.15 3.69
C GLY A 258 -2.75 13.89 2.32
N SER A 259 -2.97 14.77 1.34
CA SER A 259 -2.36 14.66 0.00
C SER A 259 -0.85 14.79 0.07
N TRP A 260 -0.34 15.81 0.79
CA TRP A 260 1.11 16.00 0.93
C TRP A 260 1.77 14.85 1.67
N ALA A 261 1.16 14.35 2.73
CA ALA A 261 1.64 13.19 3.47
C ALA A 261 1.78 11.95 2.58
N LEU A 262 0.80 11.69 1.71
CA LEU A 262 0.85 10.59 0.75
C LEU A 262 1.85 10.83 -0.38
N VAL A 263 2.00 12.06 -0.88
CA VAL A 263 3.07 12.43 -1.82
C VAL A 263 4.44 12.16 -1.20
N THR A 264 4.66 12.62 0.03
CA THR A 264 5.92 12.44 0.74
C THR A 264 6.25 10.96 0.90
N ILE A 265 5.37 10.18 1.54
CA ILE A 265 5.69 8.78 1.83
C ILE A 265 5.85 7.94 0.56
N ASN A 266 5.03 8.17 -0.46
CA ASN A 266 5.18 7.50 -1.74
C ASN A 266 6.53 7.83 -2.40
N THR A 267 6.97 9.10 -2.37
CA THR A 267 8.27 9.50 -2.92
C THR A 267 9.41 8.89 -2.12
N LEU A 268 9.32 8.80 -0.79
CA LEU A 268 10.33 8.15 0.04
C LEU A 268 10.46 6.66 -0.29
N ILE A 269 9.35 5.93 -0.39
CA ILE A 269 9.38 4.49 -0.69
C ILE A 269 9.85 4.25 -2.13
N PHE A 270 9.18 4.87 -3.09
CA PHE A 270 9.39 4.57 -4.50
C PHE A 270 10.54 5.36 -5.15
N GLY A 271 10.99 6.44 -4.53
CA GLY A 271 12.13 7.23 -4.97
C GLY A 271 13.45 6.91 -4.24
N PHE A 272 13.40 6.36 -3.03
CA PHE A 272 14.61 6.02 -2.28
C PHE A 272 14.70 4.52 -1.98
N VAL A 273 13.71 3.93 -1.29
CA VAL A 273 13.80 2.54 -0.81
C VAL A 273 13.94 1.55 -1.97
N ILE A 274 13.16 1.70 -3.03
CA ILE A 274 13.27 0.83 -4.21
C ILE A 274 14.61 1.01 -4.93
N PHE A 275 15.21 2.19 -4.91
CA PHE A 275 16.49 2.44 -5.56
C PHE A 275 17.72 2.04 -4.72
N LEU A 276 17.55 1.56 -3.47
CA LEU A 276 18.66 1.18 -2.59
C LEU A 276 19.70 0.27 -3.27
N PRO A 277 19.31 -0.85 -3.93
CA PRO A 277 20.30 -1.70 -4.60
C PRO A 277 21.09 -0.95 -5.68
N GLN A 278 20.45 -0.06 -6.44
CA GLN A 278 21.12 0.73 -7.47
C GLN A 278 22.06 1.79 -6.87
N PHE A 279 21.68 2.41 -5.73
CA PHE A 279 22.57 3.33 -5.04
C PHE A 279 23.85 2.63 -4.58
N PHE A 280 23.76 1.43 -4.03
CA PHE A 280 24.91 0.65 -3.58
C PHE A 280 25.82 0.23 -4.77
N LEU A 281 25.25 -0.19 -5.89
CA LEU A 281 26.02 -0.46 -7.11
C LEU A 281 26.80 0.76 -7.59
N ARG A 282 26.17 1.94 -7.57
CA ARG A 282 26.84 3.20 -7.96
C ARG A 282 27.93 3.63 -6.99
N GLN A 283 27.89 3.18 -5.76
CA GLN A 283 28.94 3.39 -4.76
C GLN A 283 30.07 2.35 -4.86
N GLY A 284 30.05 1.47 -5.85
CA GLY A 284 31.12 0.51 -6.15
C GLY A 284 30.95 -0.87 -5.51
N LEU A 285 29.81 -1.18 -4.90
CA LEU A 285 29.53 -2.51 -4.39
C LEU A 285 29.21 -3.49 -5.55
N THR A 286 29.56 -4.76 -5.34
CA THR A 286 29.10 -5.84 -6.24
C THR A 286 27.58 -6.02 -6.12
N ILE A 287 26.96 -6.66 -7.12
CA ILE A 287 25.51 -6.94 -7.09
C ILE A 287 25.12 -7.74 -5.82
N THR A 288 25.90 -8.75 -5.45
CA THR A 288 25.66 -9.56 -4.27
C THR A 288 25.70 -8.73 -2.99
N ASN A 289 26.71 -7.88 -2.80
CA ASN A 289 26.83 -7.03 -1.62
C ASN A 289 25.72 -5.97 -1.59
N SER A 290 25.36 -5.41 -2.74
CA SER A 290 24.26 -4.46 -2.88
C SER A 290 22.92 -5.07 -2.43
N LEU A 291 22.63 -6.30 -2.84
CA LEU A 291 21.44 -7.04 -2.43
C LEU A 291 21.50 -7.45 -0.95
N ALA A 292 22.70 -7.84 -0.44
CA ALA A 292 22.89 -8.16 0.98
C ALA A 292 22.60 -6.95 1.88
N TYR A 293 23.10 -5.75 1.52
CA TYR A 293 22.82 -4.53 2.27
C TYR A 293 21.33 -4.18 2.24
N THR A 294 20.70 -4.32 1.08
CA THR A 294 19.26 -4.11 0.95
C THR A 294 18.48 -5.12 1.79
N LEU A 295 18.92 -6.37 1.87
CA LEU A 295 18.31 -7.39 2.73
C LEU A 295 18.35 -6.97 4.21
N VAL A 296 19.51 -6.54 4.71
CA VAL A 296 19.65 -6.07 6.10
C VAL A 296 18.72 -4.88 6.36
N LEU A 297 18.72 -3.90 5.46
CA LEU A 297 17.89 -2.71 5.58
C LEU A 297 16.39 -3.01 5.46
N SER A 298 16.01 -4.04 4.70
CA SER A 298 14.60 -4.41 4.55
C SER A 298 13.96 -4.90 5.84
N ALA A 299 14.72 -5.53 6.74
CA ALA A 299 14.23 -5.96 8.05
C ALA A 299 13.73 -4.78 8.91
N ALA A 300 14.34 -3.60 8.73
CA ALA A 300 13.94 -2.38 9.40
C ALA A 300 12.49 -1.95 9.08
N SER A 301 11.95 -2.36 7.91
CA SER A 301 10.59 -2.01 7.51
C SER A 301 9.52 -2.61 8.42
N LEU A 302 9.68 -3.86 8.82
CA LEU A 302 8.73 -4.53 9.73
C LEU A 302 8.81 -3.91 11.13
N ILE A 303 10.02 -3.63 11.61
CA ILE A 303 10.25 -2.96 12.89
C ILE A 303 9.62 -1.57 12.88
N GLY A 304 9.85 -0.79 11.81
CA GLY A 304 9.25 0.53 11.63
C GLY A 304 7.73 0.50 11.65
N CYS A 305 7.12 -0.44 10.92
CA CYS A 305 5.66 -0.60 10.93
C CYS A 305 5.12 -0.98 12.32
N ALA A 306 5.78 -1.87 13.05
CA ALA A 306 5.38 -2.23 14.41
C ALA A 306 5.48 -1.04 15.37
N ILE A 307 6.59 -0.30 15.34
CA ILE A 307 6.79 0.92 16.12
C ILE A 307 5.72 1.97 15.74
N GLY A 308 5.45 2.17 14.46
CA GLY A 308 4.47 3.13 13.97
C GLY A 308 3.06 2.83 14.46
N ALA A 309 2.65 1.57 14.39
CA ALA A 309 1.35 1.13 14.90
C ALA A 309 1.22 1.37 16.42
N TYR A 310 2.27 1.04 17.19
CA TYR A 310 2.26 1.24 18.63
C TYR A 310 2.28 2.73 19.01
N THR A 311 3.18 3.51 18.42
CA THR A 311 3.35 4.94 18.77
C THR A 311 2.17 5.80 18.34
N ALA A 312 1.51 5.45 17.22
CA ALA A 312 0.31 6.13 16.78
C ALA A 312 -0.81 6.09 17.84
N ASP A 313 -0.98 4.97 18.51
CA ASP A 313 -1.99 4.82 19.56
C ASP A 313 -1.53 5.40 20.91
N PHE A 314 -0.22 5.32 21.23
CA PHE A 314 0.31 5.74 22.53
C PHE A 314 0.64 7.23 22.60
N ILE A 315 1.33 7.79 21.59
CA ILE A 315 1.78 9.19 21.53
C ILE A 315 0.74 10.08 20.82
N GLY A 316 0.02 9.50 19.87
CA GLY A 316 -0.90 10.17 18.95
C GLY A 316 -0.32 10.26 17.54
N ARG A 317 -1.23 10.38 16.56
CA ARG A 317 -0.88 10.34 15.13
C ARG A 317 -0.01 11.51 14.71
N ARG A 318 -0.41 12.71 15.10
CA ARG A 318 0.28 13.98 14.76
C ARG A 318 1.72 14.00 15.25
N TRP A 319 1.95 13.67 16.52
CA TRP A 319 3.28 13.70 17.12
C TRP A 319 4.17 12.56 16.63
N THR A 320 3.61 11.39 16.35
CA THR A 320 4.33 10.28 15.72
C THR A 320 4.84 10.67 14.32
N ILE A 321 3.99 11.33 13.50
CA ILE A 321 4.38 11.80 12.16
C ILE A 321 5.53 12.82 12.28
N ILE A 322 5.40 13.81 13.15
CA ILE A 322 6.43 14.85 13.33
C ILE A 322 7.74 14.22 13.81
N GLY A 323 7.70 13.39 14.85
CA GLY A 323 8.89 12.74 15.41
C GLY A 323 9.60 11.82 14.41
N ALA A 324 8.86 11.00 13.70
CA ALA A 324 9.42 10.13 12.67
C ALA A 324 9.97 10.93 11.46
N SER A 325 9.32 12.03 11.08
CA SER A 325 9.84 12.94 10.04
C SER A 325 11.15 13.58 10.45
N ILE A 326 11.28 14.07 11.70
CA ILE A 326 12.52 14.61 12.24
C ILE A 326 13.61 13.54 12.25
N ALA A 327 13.30 12.33 12.72
CA ALA A 327 14.24 11.21 12.69
C ALA A 327 14.72 10.91 11.27
N ALA A 328 13.79 10.84 10.29
CA ALA A 328 14.15 10.60 8.90
C ALA A 328 15.00 11.72 8.29
N ILE A 329 14.78 12.98 8.67
CA ILE A 329 15.62 14.13 8.26
C ILE A 329 17.03 13.99 8.83
N VAL A 330 17.15 13.76 10.13
CA VAL A 330 18.45 13.67 10.83
C VAL A 330 19.26 12.49 10.29
N PHE A 331 18.67 11.32 10.27
CA PHE A 331 19.37 10.12 9.77
C PHE A 331 19.60 10.15 8.27
N GLY A 332 18.70 10.75 7.48
CA GLY A 332 18.91 10.99 6.04
C GLY A 332 20.09 11.91 5.76
N TRP A 333 20.24 12.97 6.56
CA TRP A 333 21.37 13.90 6.44
C TRP A 333 22.72 13.23 6.82
N PHE A 334 22.76 12.40 7.86
CA PHE A 334 23.94 11.61 8.17
C PHE A 334 24.23 10.57 7.10
N TYR A 335 23.20 9.86 6.63
CA TYR A 335 23.32 8.84 5.59
C TYR A 335 23.95 9.37 4.30
N ALA A 336 23.65 10.62 3.94
CA ALA A 336 24.22 11.29 2.76
C ALA A 336 25.75 11.46 2.82
N ARG A 337 26.38 11.31 3.98
CA ARG A 337 27.82 11.52 4.19
C ARG A 337 28.64 10.24 4.11
N PHE A 338 27.98 9.08 4.18
CA PHE A 338 28.67 7.79 4.18
C PHE A 338 28.64 7.16 2.80
N ASN A 339 29.71 6.43 2.51
CA ASN A 339 29.80 5.62 1.28
C ASN A 339 29.82 4.14 1.66
N ALA A 340 29.01 3.33 0.96
CA ALA A 340 28.83 1.91 1.28
C ALA A 340 30.11 1.08 1.10
N ALA A 341 31.03 1.51 0.22
CA ALA A 341 32.28 0.83 0.00
C ALA A 341 33.34 1.13 1.09
N SER A 342 33.37 2.37 1.62
CA SER A 342 34.35 2.79 2.64
C SER A 342 33.82 2.62 4.07
N ASP A 343 32.51 2.84 4.28
CA ASP A 343 31.89 2.93 5.61
C ASP A 343 30.69 1.96 5.79
N PRO A 344 30.88 0.65 5.58
CA PRO A 344 29.75 -0.31 5.54
C PRO A 344 28.93 -0.34 6.83
N ALA A 345 29.59 -0.27 7.98
CA ALA A 345 28.90 -0.29 9.29
C ALA A 345 28.04 0.95 9.52
N ALA A 346 28.54 2.13 9.11
CA ALA A 346 27.81 3.39 9.23
C ALA A 346 26.59 3.42 8.29
N VAL A 347 26.77 2.98 7.03
CA VAL A 347 25.68 2.89 6.04
C VAL A 347 24.59 1.92 6.52
N LEU A 348 24.95 0.76 7.04
CA LEU A 348 23.97 -0.21 7.53
C LEU A 348 23.27 0.29 8.80
N SER A 349 24.00 0.83 9.80
CA SER A 349 23.39 1.26 11.05
C SER A 349 22.52 2.52 10.89
N VAL A 350 23.04 3.57 10.23
CA VAL A 350 22.31 4.81 9.99
C VAL A 350 21.16 4.57 9.00
N GLY A 351 21.41 3.77 7.94
CA GLY A 351 20.38 3.38 6.98
C GLY A 351 19.26 2.56 7.61
N PHE A 352 19.59 1.66 8.53
CA PHE A 352 18.59 0.87 9.26
C PHE A 352 17.63 1.78 10.03
N VAL A 353 18.14 2.74 10.79
CA VAL A 353 17.31 3.69 11.54
C VAL A 353 16.50 4.59 10.60
N LEU A 354 17.09 5.03 9.47
CA LEU A 354 16.40 5.80 8.45
C LEU A 354 15.19 5.02 7.88
N ILE A 355 15.40 3.75 7.53
CA ILE A 355 14.31 2.89 7.03
C ILE A 355 13.26 2.66 8.12
N VAL A 356 13.65 2.43 9.38
CA VAL A 356 12.69 2.37 10.49
C VAL A 356 11.82 3.63 10.52
N ALA A 357 12.41 4.82 10.47
CA ALA A 357 11.67 6.09 10.49
C ALA A 357 10.70 6.23 9.31
N ILE A 358 11.12 5.86 8.09
CA ILE A 358 10.27 5.85 6.89
C ILE A 358 9.08 4.90 7.07
N TYR A 359 9.29 3.71 7.62
CA TYR A 359 8.21 2.74 7.79
C TYR A 359 7.32 3.00 9.02
N VAL A 360 7.79 3.74 10.02
CA VAL A 360 6.92 4.37 11.02
C VAL A 360 5.93 5.31 10.34
N LEU A 361 6.42 6.21 9.46
CA LEU A 361 5.56 7.09 8.67
C LEU A 361 4.59 6.30 7.78
N THR A 362 5.06 5.24 7.13
CA THR A 362 4.25 4.38 6.27
C THR A 362 3.05 3.81 7.02
N ALA A 363 3.27 3.21 8.19
CA ALA A 363 2.23 2.61 9.00
C ALA A 363 1.18 3.63 9.44
N VAL A 364 1.62 4.82 9.86
CA VAL A 364 0.73 5.85 10.37
C VAL A 364 -0.05 6.53 9.23
N LEU A 365 0.62 6.89 8.14
CA LEU A 365 0.01 7.69 7.06
C LEU A 365 -0.96 6.88 6.20
N PHE A 366 -0.57 5.68 5.77
CA PHE A 366 -1.46 4.86 4.92
C PHE A 366 -2.58 4.20 5.71
N GLY A 367 -2.27 3.67 6.90
CA GLY A 367 -3.21 2.82 7.62
C GLY A 367 -4.23 3.57 8.44
N VAL A 368 -3.85 4.71 9.01
CA VAL A 368 -4.61 5.32 10.10
C VAL A 368 -4.91 6.80 9.83
N TYR A 369 -3.89 7.63 9.67
CA TYR A 369 -4.04 9.08 9.72
C TYR A 369 -4.89 9.65 8.58
N THR A 370 -4.57 9.28 7.33
CA THR A 370 -5.27 9.88 6.17
C THR A 370 -6.78 9.60 6.17
N PRO A 371 -7.28 8.38 6.46
CA PRO A 371 -8.71 8.14 6.61
C PRO A 371 -9.35 8.83 7.81
N GLU A 372 -8.61 9.01 8.92
CA GLU A 372 -9.12 9.64 10.15
C GLU A 372 -9.21 11.18 10.06
N LEU A 373 -8.60 11.81 9.04
CA LEU A 373 -8.71 13.25 8.82
C LEU A 373 -10.11 13.73 8.41
N PHE A 374 -10.99 12.83 7.98
CA PHE A 374 -12.26 13.19 7.35
C PHE A 374 -13.46 12.62 8.08
N PRO A 375 -14.55 13.41 8.20
CA PRO A 375 -15.85 12.94 8.68
C PRO A 375 -16.34 11.76 7.83
N THR A 376 -17.15 10.89 8.43
CA THR A 376 -17.62 9.65 7.82
C THR A 376 -18.30 9.87 6.46
N GLU A 377 -19.04 10.97 6.32
CA GLU A 377 -19.87 11.30 5.15
C GLU A 377 -19.05 11.58 3.88
N ILE A 378 -17.86 12.18 4.03
CA ILE A 378 -16.99 12.56 2.90
C ILE A 378 -15.70 11.77 2.85
N ARG A 379 -15.44 10.91 3.85
CA ARG A 379 -14.17 10.18 4.01
C ARG A 379 -13.72 9.45 2.76
N LEU A 380 -14.60 8.70 2.13
CA LEU A 380 -14.25 7.94 0.93
C LEU A 380 -13.81 8.84 -0.23
N ARG A 381 -14.54 9.95 -0.45
CA ARG A 381 -14.24 10.90 -1.53
C ARG A 381 -12.94 11.65 -1.25
N ALA A 382 -12.81 12.23 -0.06
CA ALA A 382 -11.65 13.02 0.32
C ALA A 382 -10.37 12.17 0.38
N ASN A 383 -10.43 11.00 1.01
CA ASN A 383 -9.31 10.05 1.05
C ASN A 383 -8.97 9.52 -0.35
N GLY A 384 -9.95 9.30 -1.22
CA GLY A 384 -9.75 8.92 -2.61
C GLY A 384 -8.96 9.98 -3.39
N ILE A 385 -9.31 11.27 -3.23
CA ILE A 385 -8.57 12.39 -3.85
C ILE A 385 -7.14 12.44 -3.33
N CYS A 386 -6.93 12.36 -2.00
CA CYS A 386 -5.59 12.36 -1.41
C CYS A 386 -4.74 11.21 -1.95
N ASN A 387 -5.29 10.01 -2.04
CA ASN A 387 -4.62 8.85 -2.61
C ASN A 387 -4.29 9.01 -4.09
N THR A 388 -5.18 9.62 -4.88
CA THR A 388 -4.94 9.89 -6.31
C THR A 388 -3.77 10.86 -6.48
N ILE A 389 -3.70 11.93 -5.68
CA ILE A 389 -2.59 12.88 -5.69
C ILE A 389 -1.29 12.20 -5.25
N GLY A 390 -1.33 11.42 -4.17
CA GLY A 390 -0.17 10.64 -3.69
C GLY A 390 0.34 9.63 -4.72
N ARG A 391 -0.55 8.95 -5.44
CA ARG A 391 -0.17 8.03 -6.53
C ARG A 391 0.37 8.78 -7.75
N GLY A 392 -0.17 9.96 -8.09
CA GLY A 392 0.38 10.82 -9.13
C GLY A 392 1.86 11.14 -8.89
N ALA A 393 2.25 11.35 -7.63
CA ALA A 393 3.65 11.55 -7.28
C ALA A 393 4.54 10.33 -7.61
N THR A 394 4.02 9.10 -7.50
CA THR A 394 4.81 7.89 -7.85
C THR A 394 5.10 7.76 -9.34
N VAL A 395 4.26 8.34 -10.19
CA VAL A 395 4.50 8.39 -11.65
C VAL A 395 5.64 9.34 -11.98
N VAL A 396 5.71 10.47 -11.27
CA VAL A 396 6.68 11.55 -11.54
C VAL A 396 7.99 11.33 -10.80
N SER A 397 7.94 10.81 -9.56
CA SER A 397 9.10 10.68 -8.67
C SER A 397 10.29 9.91 -9.27
N PRO A 398 10.14 8.82 -10.06
CA PRO A 398 11.28 8.16 -10.67
C PRO A 398 12.11 9.09 -11.55
N PHE A 399 11.46 9.95 -12.35
CA PHE A 399 12.18 10.90 -13.22
C PHE A 399 12.91 11.98 -12.43
N VAL A 400 12.27 12.54 -11.38
CA VAL A 400 12.90 13.52 -10.48
C VAL A 400 14.10 12.88 -9.77
N VAL A 401 13.92 11.70 -9.20
CA VAL A 401 15.00 10.94 -8.54
C VAL A 401 16.10 10.58 -9.53
N GLY A 402 15.75 10.13 -10.74
CA GLY A 402 16.73 9.83 -11.79
C GLY A 402 17.56 11.05 -12.18
N PHE A 403 16.93 12.22 -12.33
CA PHE A 403 17.63 13.48 -12.61
C PHE A 403 18.60 13.84 -11.46
N LEU A 404 18.13 13.78 -10.23
CA LEU A 404 18.95 14.07 -9.05
C LEU A 404 20.10 13.08 -8.87
N MET A 405 19.85 11.80 -9.18
CA MET A 405 20.83 10.73 -9.10
C MET A 405 21.96 10.89 -10.13
N VAL A 406 21.66 11.45 -11.31
CA VAL A 406 22.67 11.72 -12.36
C VAL A 406 23.51 12.95 -12.03
N HIS A 407 22.89 14.04 -11.58
CA HIS A 407 23.55 15.35 -11.40
C HIS A 407 24.10 15.56 -9.99
N TYR A 408 23.42 15.02 -8.96
CA TYR A 408 23.73 15.27 -7.56
C TYR A 408 23.95 13.98 -6.74
N HIS A 409 23.95 12.81 -7.38
CA HIS A 409 24.14 11.50 -6.78
C HIS A 409 23.14 11.23 -5.61
N LEU A 410 23.49 10.35 -4.68
CA LEU A 410 22.66 10.03 -3.53
C LEU A 410 22.29 11.23 -2.65
N PRO A 411 23.23 12.18 -2.35
CA PRO A 411 22.88 13.37 -1.59
C PRO A 411 21.72 14.18 -2.18
N GLY A 412 21.65 14.33 -3.51
CA GLY A 412 20.55 15.05 -4.17
C GLY A 412 19.18 14.42 -3.90
N VAL A 413 19.10 13.10 -3.93
CA VAL A 413 17.86 12.37 -3.61
C VAL A 413 17.47 12.56 -2.15
N LEU A 414 18.43 12.50 -1.24
CA LEU A 414 18.20 12.72 0.20
C LEU A 414 17.78 14.17 0.51
N TRP A 415 18.32 15.16 -0.20
CA TRP A 415 17.86 16.54 -0.08
C TRP A 415 16.41 16.73 -0.51
N LEU A 416 15.97 16.06 -1.59
CA LEU A 416 14.56 16.04 -1.97
C LEU A 416 13.69 15.44 -0.84
N MET A 417 14.10 14.31 -0.27
CA MET A 417 13.38 13.69 0.84
C MET A 417 13.27 14.61 2.04
N ILE A 418 14.39 15.27 2.43
CA ILE A 418 14.42 16.23 3.53
C ILE A 418 13.46 17.40 3.26
N ALA A 419 13.47 17.95 2.05
CA ALA A 419 12.57 19.05 1.68
C ALA A 419 11.09 18.64 1.81
N LEU A 420 10.71 17.45 1.31
CA LEU A 420 9.34 16.93 1.43
C LEU A 420 8.94 16.73 2.90
N LEU A 421 9.84 16.18 3.72
CA LEU A 421 9.61 15.94 5.15
C LEU A 421 9.49 17.25 5.95
N VAL A 422 10.30 18.27 5.63
CA VAL A 422 10.19 19.60 6.27
C VAL A 422 8.83 20.21 5.98
N VAL A 423 8.37 20.21 4.72
CA VAL A 423 7.04 20.70 4.38
C VAL A 423 5.95 19.87 5.07
N GLN A 424 6.11 18.54 5.16
CA GLN A 424 5.19 17.67 5.91
C GLN A 424 5.08 18.07 7.37
N ILE A 425 6.21 18.32 8.04
CA ILE A 425 6.23 18.77 9.45
C ILE A 425 5.46 20.09 9.59
N VAL A 426 5.73 21.06 8.72
CA VAL A 426 5.06 22.38 8.75
C VAL A 426 3.54 22.21 8.56
N LEU A 427 3.11 21.45 7.56
CA LEU A 427 1.69 21.25 7.28
C LEU A 427 0.98 20.49 8.41
N VAL A 428 1.59 19.42 8.93
CA VAL A 428 1.03 18.64 10.04
C VAL A 428 1.03 19.46 11.34
N PHE A 429 2.04 20.30 11.55
CA PHE A 429 2.08 21.20 12.72
C PHE A 429 1.04 22.32 12.62
N ALA A 430 0.83 22.91 11.45
CA ALA A 430 -0.10 24.02 11.26
C ALA A 430 -1.57 23.56 11.21
N TRP A 431 -1.86 22.52 10.43
CA TRP A 431 -3.22 22.10 10.09
C TRP A 431 -3.54 20.65 10.41
N GLY A 432 -2.57 19.89 10.96
CA GLY A 432 -2.79 18.49 11.30
C GLY A 432 -3.73 18.34 12.48
N VAL A 433 -4.77 17.55 12.32
CA VAL A 433 -5.71 17.18 13.38
C VAL A 433 -5.16 15.99 14.15
N GLU A 434 -5.35 15.97 15.48
CA GLU A 434 -5.05 14.81 16.32
C GLU A 434 -6.35 14.03 16.61
N PRO A 435 -6.58 12.90 15.93
CA PRO A 435 -7.84 12.15 16.09
C PRO A 435 -7.86 11.24 17.32
N ARG A 436 -6.77 11.16 18.09
CA ARG A 436 -6.65 10.27 19.24
C ARG A 436 -7.75 10.51 20.28
N ASN A 437 -8.47 9.44 20.65
CA ASN A 437 -9.56 9.46 21.68
C ASN A 437 -10.70 10.45 21.40
N ARG A 438 -10.89 10.86 20.15
CA ARG A 438 -12.02 11.71 19.74
C ARG A 438 -12.98 10.91 18.89
N THR A 439 -14.27 11.22 19.03
CA THR A 439 -15.23 10.73 18.05
C THR A 439 -15.03 11.46 16.74
N LEU A 440 -15.43 10.83 15.63
CA LEU A 440 -15.29 11.45 14.31
C LEU A 440 -16.16 12.70 14.16
N GLU A 441 -17.23 12.78 14.95
CA GLU A 441 -18.12 13.92 15.12
C GLU A 441 -17.41 15.09 15.82
N ASP A 442 -16.58 14.82 16.84
CA ASP A 442 -15.77 15.85 17.52
C ASP A 442 -14.67 16.42 16.61
N VAL A 443 -14.08 15.58 15.76
CA VAL A 443 -13.12 16.01 14.73
C VAL A 443 -13.82 16.91 13.71
N ALA A 444 -15.04 16.58 13.31
CA ALA A 444 -15.86 17.39 12.40
C ALA A 444 -16.24 18.74 13.02
N ALA A 445 -16.57 18.79 14.33
CA ALA A 445 -16.96 20.02 15.02
C ALA A 445 -15.82 21.02 15.24
N GLN A 446 -14.55 20.56 15.33
CA GLN A 446 -13.38 21.45 15.33
C GLN A 446 -13.03 21.96 13.93
N ALA A 447 -13.59 21.34 12.96
CA ALA A 447 -13.42 21.63 11.55
C ALA A 447 -14.52 22.57 11.02
N SER A 448 -15.52 22.93 11.81
CA SER A 448 -16.54 23.96 11.53
C SER A 448 -16.20 25.30 12.21
#